data_2265799137b3362b614e1e3c1da61778
#
_entry.id   2265799137b3362b614e1e3c1da61778
#
_cell.length_a   1.000
_cell.length_b   1.000
_cell.length_c   1.000
_cell.angle_alpha   90.00
_cell.angle_beta   90.00
_cell.angle_gamma   90.00
#
_symmetry.space_group_name_H-M   'P 1'
#
loop_
_entity.id
_entity.type
_entity.pdbx_description
1 polymer ?
#
loop_
_entity_poly.entity_id
_entity_poly.type
_entity_poly.pdbx_seq_one_letter_code
_entity_poly.pdbx_strand_id
1 'polypeptide(L)'
;MRAVDPALNCVTHMLEQDALEQAARIDCARQAGASLPPLAGVPFGVKDLFDIAGHVTTAGSKVLRHAPCARQDAAIVQRLKAAGAIPVAKLNMDEFAYGFATDNAHYGVTRNPHDPTRMAGGSSGGSAAAVAAGVLPFTLGSDTNGSIRVPAALCGTWGIKPTFGRLPRDGAYPFSASLDVVGSFAGTLDDLIDTFHIMDGVASDDAPAEPDAASLRVARLGGWFASSLSPVLTTLIEQVCTRLNITQTVDLPHTASARAASFLITAAEGGNLHLPRLRQQADDYDPATRDRFLAGAMLASSTYLQAQRFRSWFHARIHQIFEQVDVLIAPAVMCEAPLLDDPTILVDGKPVAARANLGLYTQPLTLAGVPVLAAPLLQTHTLPLGLQLVAAPRARISPVQHRPQTGT
;
A
#
# COMPACT_ATOMS: atom_id res chain seq x y z
N MET A 1 2.79 -0.31 -21.34
CA MET A 1 1.87 -1.32 -20.76
C MET A 1 1.71 -2.54 -21.67
N ARG A 2 1.13 -2.47 -22.87
CA ARG A 2 0.85 -3.64 -23.75
C ARG A 2 2.06 -4.52 -24.07
N ALA A 3 3.25 -3.96 -24.18
CA ALA A 3 4.46 -4.74 -24.46
C ALA A 3 5.02 -5.46 -23.22
N VAL A 4 4.77 -4.94 -22.04
CA VAL A 4 5.36 -5.43 -20.79
C VAL A 4 4.39 -6.33 -20.02
N ASP A 5 3.10 -6.03 -20.07
CA ASP A 5 2.08 -6.74 -19.30
C ASP A 5 2.01 -8.26 -19.58
N PRO A 6 2.20 -8.78 -20.79
CA PRO A 6 2.22 -10.23 -21.03
C PRO A 6 3.28 -10.99 -20.20
N ALA A 7 4.39 -10.32 -19.83
CA ALA A 7 5.43 -10.91 -18.99
C ALA A 7 5.14 -10.75 -17.50
N LEU A 8 4.50 -9.65 -17.09
CA LEU A 8 4.33 -9.28 -15.68
C LEU A 8 2.94 -9.54 -15.13
N ASN A 9 1.91 -9.52 -15.97
CA ASN A 9 0.50 -9.63 -15.55
C ASN A 9 0.11 -8.59 -14.48
N CYS A 10 0.45 -7.33 -14.71
CA CYS A 10 0.21 -6.25 -13.78
C CYS A 10 -1.10 -5.47 -14.04
N VAL A 11 -1.80 -5.75 -15.17
CA VAL A 11 -3.02 -5.04 -15.60
C VAL A 11 -4.24 -5.93 -15.52
N THR A 12 -5.33 -5.43 -14.95
CA THR A 12 -6.66 -6.06 -15.01
C THR A 12 -7.53 -5.46 -16.11
N HIS A 13 -7.36 -4.17 -16.41
CA HIS A 13 -8.13 -3.47 -17.43
C HIS A 13 -7.37 -2.25 -17.98
N MET A 14 -7.30 -2.11 -19.31
CA MET A 14 -6.73 -0.94 -19.97
C MET A 14 -7.80 0.14 -20.18
N LEU A 15 -7.46 1.39 -19.86
CA LEU A 15 -8.31 2.58 -20.02
C LEU A 15 -7.92 3.37 -21.28
N GLU A 16 -7.58 2.68 -22.34
CA GLU A 16 -6.90 3.26 -23.51
C GLU A 16 -7.68 4.39 -24.17
N GLN A 17 -8.98 4.17 -24.44
CA GLN A 17 -9.80 5.16 -25.13
C GLN A 17 -9.93 6.44 -24.29
N ASP A 18 -10.29 6.30 -23.03
CA ASP A 18 -10.45 7.44 -22.10
C ASP A 18 -9.12 8.20 -21.93
N ALA A 19 -8.01 7.47 -21.87
CA ALA A 19 -6.69 8.05 -21.75
C ALA A 19 -6.30 8.87 -22.98
N LEU A 20 -6.53 8.35 -24.19
CA LEU A 20 -6.27 9.05 -25.45
C LEU A 20 -7.15 10.30 -25.60
N GLU A 21 -8.43 10.21 -25.22
CA GLU A 21 -9.33 11.36 -25.24
C GLU A 21 -8.89 12.47 -24.26
N GLN A 22 -8.42 12.08 -23.05
CA GLN A 22 -7.90 13.04 -22.09
C GLN A 22 -6.58 13.67 -22.58
N ALA A 23 -5.68 12.89 -23.16
CA ALA A 23 -4.44 13.36 -23.74
C ALA A 23 -4.73 14.38 -24.85
N ALA A 24 -5.64 14.08 -25.78
CA ALA A 24 -6.02 14.99 -26.86
C ALA A 24 -6.58 16.33 -26.33
N ARG A 25 -7.37 16.30 -25.25
CA ARG A 25 -7.87 17.54 -24.62
C ARG A 25 -6.73 18.39 -24.06
N ILE A 26 -5.74 17.77 -23.42
CA ILE A 26 -4.56 18.47 -22.90
C ILE A 26 -3.72 19.07 -24.04
N ASP A 27 -3.54 18.33 -25.13
CA ASP A 27 -2.80 18.80 -26.29
C ASP A 27 -3.50 20.00 -26.95
N CYS A 28 -4.82 19.97 -27.09
CA CYS A 28 -5.60 21.12 -27.57
C CYS A 28 -5.45 22.35 -26.66
N ALA A 29 -5.50 22.16 -25.33
CA ALA A 29 -5.31 23.24 -24.37
C ALA A 29 -3.88 23.83 -24.47
N ARG A 30 -2.87 22.97 -24.61
CA ARG A 30 -1.47 23.40 -24.82
C ARG A 30 -1.31 24.20 -26.09
N GLN A 31 -1.89 23.75 -27.21
CA GLN A 31 -1.85 24.46 -28.50
C GLN A 31 -2.56 25.81 -28.44
N ALA A 32 -3.64 25.92 -27.64
CA ALA A 32 -4.35 27.16 -27.40
C ALA A 32 -3.62 28.13 -26.45
N GLY A 33 -2.44 27.77 -25.93
CA GLY A 33 -1.66 28.60 -25.00
C GLY A 33 -2.22 28.66 -23.57
N ALA A 34 -3.08 27.71 -23.19
CA ALA A 34 -3.62 27.65 -21.83
C ALA A 34 -2.53 27.25 -20.81
N SER A 35 -2.62 27.80 -19.60
CA SER A 35 -1.81 27.33 -18.47
C SER A 35 -2.24 25.90 -18.13
N LEU A 36 -1.27 24.99 -18.10
CA LEU A 36 -1.52 23.58 -17.82
C LEU A 36 -1.28 23.26 -16.33
N PRO A 37 -2.05 22.34 -15.76
CA PRO A 37 -1.84 21.88 -14.39
C PRO A 37 -0.54 21.07 -14.25
N PRO A 38 0.00 20.88 -13.03
CA PRO A 38 1.36 20.38 -12.79
C PRO A 38 1.63 18.97 -13.35
N LEU A 39 0.62 18.10 -13.39
CA LEU A 39 0.75 16.75 -13.95
C LEU A 39 0.12 16.58 -15.33
N ALA A 40 -0.01 17.67 -16.11
CA ALA A 40 -0.66 17.64 -17.42
C ALA A 40 -0.04 16.61 -18.37
N GLY A 41 -0.82 15.56 -18.68
CA GLY A 41 -0.40 14.48 -19.59
C GLY A 41 0.42 13.36 -18.93
N VAL A 42 0.68 13.41 -17.63
CA VAL A 42 1.41 12.36 -16.92
C VAL A 42 0.51 11.12 -16.76
N PRO A 43 0.89 9.94 -17.30
CA PRO A 43 0.10 8.74 -17.18
C PRO A 43 0.28 8.09 -15.79
N PHE A 44 -0.78 7.53 -15.24
CA PHE A 44 -0.69 6.75 -14.01
C PHE A 44 -1.59 5.51 -14.01
N GLY A 45 -1.25 4.55 -13.16
CA GLY A 45 -2.02 3.34 -12.95
C GLY A 45 -2.80 3.36 -11.64
N VAL A 46 -3.91 2.66 -11.62
CA VAL A 46 -4.84 2.67 -10.49
C VAL A 46 -5.11 1.24 -10.04
N LYS A 47 -4.76 0.89 -8.79
CA LYS A 47 -5.12 -0.42 -8.23
C LYS A 47 -6.61 -0.67 -8.40
N ASP A 48 -7.01 -1.87 -8.83
CA ASP A 48 -8.40 -2.16 -9.23
C ASP A 48 -9.42 -2.21 -8.07
N LEU A 49 -9.14 -1.52 -7.00
CA LEU A 49 -10.11 -1.24 -5.93
C LEU A 49 -10.60 0.21 -5.91
N PHE A 50 -10.02 1.09 -6.73
CA PHE A 50 -10.48 2.47 -6.83
C PHE A 50 -11.50 2.62 -7.95
N ASP A 51 -12.53 3.40 -7.68
CA ASP A 51 -13.53 3.79 -8.66
C ASP A 51 -12.93 4.72 -9.72
N ILE A 52 -13.21 4.39 -10.98
CA ILE A 52 -13.03 5.24 -12.14
C ILE A 52 -14.39 5.36 -12.82
N ALA A 53 -14.88 6.57 -13.02
CA ALA A 53 -16.17 6.85 -13.61
C ALA A 53 -16.33 6.14 -14.97
N GLY A 54 -17.44 5.43 -15.16
CA GLY A 54 -17.72 4.66 -16.37
C GLY A 54 -17.16 3.23 -16.36
N HIS A 55 -16.35 2.84 -15.37
CA HIS A 55 -15.74 1.52 -15.30
C HIS A 55 -16.19 0.74 -14.05
N VAL A 56 -16.17 -0.59 -14.17
CA VAL A 56 -16.44 -1.49 -13.03
C VAL A 56 -15.23 -1.53 -12.10
N THR A 57 -15.44 -1.45 -10.79
CA THR A 57 -14.43 -1.69 -9.78
C THR A 57 -14.52 -3.13 -9.32
N THR A 58 -13.55 -3.97 -9.71
CA THR A 58 -13.63 -5.41 -9.43
C THR A 58 -12.98 -5.81 -8.11
N ALA A 59 -12.14 -4.95 -7.53
CA ALA A 59 -11.32 -5.27 -6.35
C ALA A 59 -10.56 -6.61 -6.50
N GLY A 60 -10.13 -6.92 -7.74
CA GLY A 60 -9.46 -8.18 -8.07
C GLY A 60 -10.36 -9.42 -7.97
N SER A 61 -11.68 -9.28 -7.97
CA SER A 61 -12.62 -10.38 -7.72
C SER A 61 -13.56 -10.64 -8.88
N LYS A 62 -13.81 -11.91 -9.15
CA LYS A 62 -14.88 -12.36 -10.05
C LYS A 62 -16.26 -11.96 -9.52
N VAL A 63 -16.44 -11.88 -8.20
CA VAL A 63 -17.70 -11.54 -7.53
C VAL A 63 -18.22 -10.15 -7.94
N LEU A 64 -17.32 -9.21 -8.26
CA LEU A 64 -17.68 -7.84 -8.66
C LEU A 64 -17.61 -7.60 -10.18
N ARG A 65 -17.28 -8.61 -10.99
CA ARG A 65 -17.09 -8.44 -12.43
C ARG A 65 -18.29 -7.85 -13.17
N HIS A 66 -19.48 -8.11 -12.69
CA HIS A 66 -20.75 -7.63 -13.24
C HIS A 66 -21.43 -6.57 -12.36
N ALA A 67 -20.69 -5.95 -11.44
CA ALA A 67 -21.19 -4.83 -10.66
C ALA A 67 -21.46 -3.62 -11.58
N PRO A 68 -22.35 -2.70 -11.21
CA PRO A 68 -22.53 -1.45 -11.94
C PRO A 68 -21.21 -0.67 -12.05
N CYS A 69 -21.01 0.00 -13.19
CA CYS A 69 -19.91 0.94 -13.36
C CYS A 69 -19.98 2.05 -12.29
N ALA A 70 -18.84 2.47 -11.82
CA ALA A 70 -18.72 3.60 -10.90
C ALA A 70 -19.31 4.87 -11.54
N ARG A 71 -20.10 5.62 -10.78
CA ARG A 71 -20.74 6.86 -11.27
C ARG A 71 -19.78 8.05 -11.23
N GLN A 72 -18.75 7.98 -10.41
CA GLN A 72 -17.75 9.03 -10.22
C GLN A 72 -16.39 8.39 -9.91
N ASP A 73 -15.34 9.15 -10.16
CA ASP A 73 -14.00 8.75 -9.78
C ASP A 73 -13.84 8.74 -8.24
N ALA A 74 -12.97 7.89 -7.72
CA ALA A 74 -12.54 7.97 -6.33
C ALA A 74 -11.92 9.35 -6.03
N ALA A 75 -12.10 9.87 -4.81
CA ALA A 75 -11.67 11.22 -4.45
C ALA A 75 -10.19 11.51 -4.77
N ILE A 76 -9.30 10.51 -4.58
CA ILE A 76 -7.89 10.63 -4.94
C ILE A 76 -7.68 10.68 -6.45
N VAL A 77 -8.42 9.87 -7.21
CA VAL A 77 -8.36 9.88 -8.67
C VAL A 77 -8.85 11.23 -9.22
N GLN A 78 -9.90 11.80 -8.63
CA GLN A 78 -10.39 13.15 -8.98
C GLN A 78 -9.29 14.21 -8.81
N ARG A 79 -8.57 14.19 -7.68
CA ARG A 79 -7.48 15.15 -7.40
C ARG A 79 -6.35 15.05 -8.42
N LEU A 80 -5.92 13.83 -8.74
CA LEU A 80 -4.88 13.59 -9.73
C LEU A 80 -5.32 14.00 -11.13
N LYS A 81 -6.54 13.70 -11.54
CA LYS A 81 -7.11 14.14 -12.82
C LYS A 81 -7.24 15.66 -12.89
N ALA A 82 -7.64 16.31 -11.79
CA ALA A 82 -7.70 17.78 -11.71
C ALA A 82 -6.30 18.41 -11.84
N ALA A 83 -5.25 17.72 -11.37
CA ALA A 83 -3.87 18.10 -11.59
C ALA A 83 -3.34 17.76 -13.00
N GLY A 84 -4.18 17.19 -13.88
CA GLY A 84 -3.86 16.87 -15.27
C GLY A 84 -3.30 15.49 -15.53
N ALA A 85 -3.17 14.62 -14.50
CA ALA A 85 -2.72 13.27 -14.68
C ALA A 85 -3.80 12.38 -15.35
N ILE A 86 -3.37 11.40 -16.13
CA ILE A 86 -4.23 10.55 -16.97
C ILE A 86 -4.20 9.11 -16.45
N PRO A 87 -5.31 8.55 -15.92
CA PRO A 87 -5.38 7.15 -15.58
C PRO A 87 -5.39 6.29 -16.85
N VAL A 88 -4.44 5.36 -16.98
CA VAL A 88 -4.26 4.55 -18.21
C VAL A 88 -4.60 3.09 -18.05
N ALA A 89 -4.63 2.57 -16.81
CA ALA A 89 -4.92 1.18 -16.53
C ALA A 89 -5.41 0.96 -15.10
N LYS A 90 -6.27 -0.05 -14.91
CA LYS A 90 -6.54 -0.68 -13.62
C LYS A 90 -5.55 -1.81 -13.41
N LEU A 91 -5.00 -1.94 -12.21
CA LEU A 91 -3.84 -2.77 -11.91
C LEU A 91 -4.19 -3.93 -11.00
N ASN A 92 -3.55 -5.08 -11.26
CA ASN A 92 -3.78 -6.34 -10.57
C ASN A 92 -3.45 -6.26 -9.07
N MET A 93 -4.19 -7.04 -8.31
CA MET A 93 -4.13 -7.04 -6.84
C MET A 93 -4.56 -8.40 -6.28
N ASP A 94 -4.19 -8.71 -5.04
CA ASP A 94 -4.85 -9.79 -4.31
C ASP A 94 -6.35 -9.50 -4.20
N GLU A 95 -7.19 -10.53 -4.35
CA GLU A 95 -8.63 -10.39 -4.25
C GLU A 95 -9.03 -9.68 -2.95
N PHE A 96 -9.83 -8.60 -3.06
CA PHE A 96 -10.27 -7.74 -1.95
C PHE A 96 -9.13 -7.25 -1.05
N ALA A 97 -7.93 -7.08 -1.61
CA ALA A 97 -6.71 -6.66 -0.90
C ALA A 97 -6.26 -7.62 0.21
N TYR A 98 -6.73 -8.87 0.25
CA TYR A 98 -6.48 -9.82 1.34
C TYR A 98 -5.30 -10.78 1.06
N GLY A 99 -4.11 -10.24 0.86
CA GLY A 99 -2.88 -11.00 0.66
C GLY A 99 -1.65 -10.10 0.61
N PHE A 100 -0.48 -10.75 0.47
CA PHE A 100 0.80 -10.07 0.28
C PHE A 100 1.57 -10.59 -0.95
N ALA A 101 0.88 -11.24 -1.90
CA ALA A 101 1.54 -11.91 -3.02
C ALA A 101 1.12 -11.37 -4.40
N THR A 102 -0.09 -10.84 -4.53
CA THR A 102 -0.78 -10.60 -5.80
C THR A 102 -0.79 -11.87 -6.65
N ASP A 103 -1.16 -12.96 -5.99
CA ASP A 103 -1.47 -14.26 -6.58
C ASP A 103 -2.99 -14.41 -6.55
N ASN A 104 -3.63 -14.09 -7.68
CA ASN A 104 -5.07 -13.94 -7.79
C ASN A 104 -5.65 -15.05 -8.67
N ALA A 105 -6.58 -15.85 -8.12
CA ALA A 105 -7.20 -16.97 -8.82
C ALA A 105 -7.99 -16.55 -10.09
N HIS A 106 -8.38 -15.27 -10.21
CA HIS A 106 -9.21 -14.77 -11.30
C HIS A 106 -8.43 -14.03 -12.38
N TYR A 107 -7.35 -13.35 -11.99
CA TYR A 107 -6.52 -12.50 -12.85
C TYR A 107 -5.10 -13.05 -13.03
N GLY A 108 -4.75 -14.11 -12.30
CA GLY A 108 -3.40 -14.67 -12.30
C GLY A 108 -2.41 -13.90 -11.41
N VAL A 109 -1.19 -14.42 -11.35
CA VAL A 109 -0.12 -13.88 -10.51
C VAL A 109 0.57 -12.69 -11.19
N THR A 110 0.83 -11.64 -10.44
CA THR A 110 1.73 -10.56 -10.88
C THR A 110 3.18 -10.92 -10.57
N ARG A 111 4.02 -10.87 -11.60
CA ARG A 111 5.43 -11.25 -11.56
C ARG A 111 6.31 -10.06 -11.22
N ASN A 112 7.44 -10.34 -10.56
CA ASN A 112 8.42 -9.32 -10.23
C ASN A 112 9.18 -8.88 -11.48
N PRO A 113 9.31 -7.56 -11.78
CA PRO A 113 10.01 -7.08 -12.97
C PRO A 113 11.51 -7.39 -12.99
N HIS A 114 12.14 -7.58 -11.83
CA HIS A 114 13.56 -7.92 -11.71
C HIS A 114 13.85 -9.40 -11.95
N ASP A 115 12.86 -10.26 -11.66
CA ASP A 115 12.92 -11.70 -11.91
C ASP A 115 11.48 -12.25 -12.04
N PRO A 116 10.99 -12.52 -13.26
CA PRO A 116 9.63 -13.00 -13.50
C PRO A 116 9.30 -14.39 -12.92
N THR A 117 10.27 -15.11 -12.37
CA THR A 117 10.04 -16.34 -11.62
C THR A 117 9.62 -16.10 -10.18
N ARG A 118 9.59 -14.83 -9.75
CA ARG A 118 9.30 -14.39 -8.39
C ARG A 118 8.03 -13.55 -8.32
N MET A 119 7.42 -13.49 -7.13
CA MET A 119 6.25 -12.67 -6.88
C MET A 119 6.59 -11.18 -6.78
N ALA A 120 5.67 -10.32 -7.17
CA ALA A 120 5.79 -8.87 -7.02
C ALA A 120 5.52 -8.40 -5.59
N GLY A 121 5.00 -9.28 -4.72
CA GLY A 121 4.39 -8.88 -3.47
C GLY A 121 2.96 -8.36 -3.64
N GLY A 122 2.30 -8.01 -2.54
CA GLY A 122 0.89 -7.63 -2.55
C GLY A 122 0.45 -6.85 -1.29
N SER A 123 -0.79 -6.44 -1.32
CA SER A 123 -1.86 -6.70 -2.30
C SER A 123 -1.85 -5.75 -3.50
N SER A 124 -0.96 -4.75 -3.58
CA SER A 124 -0.85 -3.80 -4.69
C SER A 124 0.32 -4.17 -5.63
N GLY A 125 0.49 -5.48 -5.96
CA GLY A 125 1.64 -5.95 -6.75
C GLY A 125 1.65 -5.42 -8.16
N GLY A 126 0.49 -5.32 -8.83
CA GLY A 126 0.39 -4.70 -10.15
C GLY A 126 0.85 -3.25 -10.16
N SER A 127 0.55 -2.51 -9.09
CA SER A 127 0.97 -1.11 -8.94
C SER A 127 2.49 -0.98 -8.81
N ALA A 128 3.11 -1.77 -7.92
CA ALA A 128 4.56 -1.77 -7.75
C ALA A 128 5.30 -2.27 -9.01
N ALA A 129 4.81 -3.35 -9.62
CA ALA A 129 5.43 -3.92 -10.82
C ALA A 129 5.40 -2.96 -12.01
N ALA A 130 4.31 -2.22 -12.22
CA ALA A 130 4.21 -1.27 -13.32
C ALA A 130 5.20 -0.09 -13.18
N VAL A 131 5.44 0.37 -11.94
CA VAL A 131 6.45 1.41 -11.66
C VAL A 131 7.85 0.84 -11.81
N ALA A 132 8.15 -0.31 -11.19
CA ALA A 132 9.47 -0.93 -11.22
C ALA A 132 9.92 -1.30 -12.65
N ALA A 133 8.98 -1.66 -13.51
CA ALA A 133 9.25 -1.90 -14.94
C ALA A 133 9.46 -0.61 -15.76
N GLY A 134 9.40 0.57 -15.14
CA GLY A 134 9.53 1.86 -15.83
C GLY A 134 8.39 2.20 -16.78
N VAL A 135 7.24 1.52 -16.68
CA VAL A 135 6.11 1.71 -17.58
C VAL A 135 5.25 2.92 -17.17
N LEU A 136 5.18 3.18 -15.89
CA LEU A 136 4.45 4.31 -15.30
C LEU A 136 5.33 5.03 -14.28
N PRO A 137 5.34 6.37 -14.26
CA PRO A 137 6.10 7.12 -13.26
C PRO A 137 5.58 6.91 -11.85
N PHE A 138 4.26 6.82 -11.69
CA PHE A 138 3.63 6.54 -10.41
C PHE A 138 2.33 5.74 -10.56
N THR A 139 1.88 5.13 -9.47
CA THR A 139 0.62 4.38 -9.40
C THR A 139 -0.04 4.53 -8.04
N LEU A 140 -1.37 4.34 -8.00
CA LEU A 140 -2.13 4.29 -6.75
C LEU A 140 -2.17 2.88 -6.17
N GLY A 141 -2.13 2.81 -4.83
CA GLY A 141 -2.29 1.59 -4.07
C GLY A 141 -3.02 1.80 -2.75
N SER A 142 -3.24 0.71 -2.03
CA SER A 142 -3.79 0.71 -0.67
C SER A 142 -2.93 -0.12 0.28
N ASP A 143 -2.93 0.23 1.55
CA ASP A 143 -2.17 -0.48 2.59
C ASP A 143 -3.05 -0.67 3.83
N THR A 144 -3.48 -1.89 4.07
CA THR A 144 -4.22 -2.29 5.27
C THR A 144 -3.29 -2.91 6.31
N ASN A 145 -2.29 -3.66 5.83
CA ASN A 145 -1.33 -4.38 6.68
C ASN A 145 0.10 -4.39 6.11
N GLY A 146 0.35 -3.62 5.04
CA GLY A 146 1.64 -3.60 4.35
C GLY A 146 1.52 -3.62 2.82
N SER A 147 0.31 -3.51 2.29
CA SER A 147 0.01 -3.74 0.87
C SER A 147 0.53 -2.65 -0.10
N ILE A 148 1.17 -1.59 0.39
CA ILE A 148 2.06 -0.71 -0.36
C ILE A 148 3.52 -1.07 -0.05
N ARG A 149 3.85 -1.18 1.21
CA ARG A 149 5.24 -1.29 1.70
C ARG A 149 5.90 -2.61 1.30
N VAL A 150 5.17 -3.72 1.35
CA VAL A 150 5.68 -5.04 0.93
C VAL A 150 6.01 -5.06 -0.55
N PRO A 151 5.08 -4.77 -1.49
CA PRO A 151 5.40 -4.79 -2.91
C PRO A 151 6.39 -3.68 -3.30
N ALA A 152 6.40 -2.52 -2.64
CA ALA A 152 7.42 -1.50 -2.86
C ALA A 152 8.84 -2.03 -2.56
N ALA A 153 9.01 -2.72 -1.43
CA ALA A 153 10.28 -3.31 -1.04
C ALA A 153 10.74 -4.42 -2.00
N LEU A 154 9.83 -5.32 -2.40
CA LEU A 154 10.15 -6.46 -3.27
C LEU A 154 10.37 -6.06 -4.74
N CYS A 155 9.76 -4.97 -5.20
CA CYS A 155 9.93 -4.44 -6.56
C CYS A 155 10.94 -3.29 -6.65
N GLY A 156 11.48 -2.79 -5.53
CA GLY A 156 12.49 -1.73 -5.55
C GLY A 156 11.95 -0.36 -5.91
N THR A 157 10.72 -0.03 -5.50
CA THR A 157 10.09 1.28 -5.71
C THR A 157 9.94 2.04 -4.40
N TRP A 158 9.77 3.35 -4.49
CA TRP A 158 9.29 4.15 -3.39
C TRP A 158 7.80 3.90 -3.19
N GLY A 159 7.36 3.86 -1.91
CA GLY A 159 5.94 3.68 -1.59
C GLY A 159 5.56 4.41 -0.31
N ILE A 160 4.43 5.12 -0.32
CA ILE A 160 3.98 5.85 0.87
C ILE A 160 2.66 5.30 1.41
N LYS A 161 2.68 4.96 2.70
CA LYS A 161 1.50 4.74 3.54
C LYS A 161 1.35 5.94 4.48
N PRO A 162 0.45 6.90 4.19
CA PRO A 162 0.22 8.04 5.08
C PRO A 162 -0.29 7.64 6.46
N THR A 163 -0.40 8.61 7.35
CA THR A 163 -1.14 8.47 8.61
C THR A 163 -2.56 7.99 8.33
N PHE A 164 -3.09 7.08 9.15
CA PHE A 164 -4.48 6.65 9.05
C PHE A 164 -5.43 7.86 9.07
N GLY A 165 -6.34 7.92 8.10
CA GLY A 165 -7.29 9.02 7.94
C GLY A 165 -6.74 10.31 7.31
N ARG A 166 -5.46 10.35 6.87
CA ARG A 166 -4.88 11.53 6.22
C ARG A 166 -5.47 11.77 4.83
N LEU A 167 -5.51 10.74 3.99
CA LEU A 167 -6.09 10.80 2.65
C LEU A 167 -7.52 10.28 2.65
N PRO A 168 -8.43 10.85 1.81
CA PRO A 168 -9.79 10.35 1.67
C PRO A 168 -9.80 8.95 1.04
N ARG A 169 -10.74 8.11 1.46
CA ARG A 169 -10.94 6.75 0.95
C ARG A 169 -12.24 6.61 0.15
N ASP A 170 -12.93 7.73 -0.11
CA ASP A 170 -14.16 7.74 -0.86
C ASP A 170 -13.92 7.21 -2.28
N GLY A 171 -14.70 6.21 -2.68
CA GLY A 171 -14.55 5.51 -3.96
C GLY A 171 -13.42 4.46 -3.97
N ALA A 172 -12.84 4.11 -2.82
CA ALA A 172 -11.99 2.93 -2.68
C ALA A 172 -12.80 1.78 -2.07
N TYR A 173 -12.80 0.60 -2.71
CA TYR A 173 -13.47 -0.59 -2.17
C TYR A 173 -12.84 -0.95 -0.81
N PRO A 174 -13.61 -1.03 0.28
CA PRO A 174 -13.07 -1.25 1.61
C PRO A 174 -12.64 -2.71 1.82
N PHE A 175 -11.62 -2.89 2.69
CA PHE A 175 -11.26 -4.18 3.23
C PHE A 175 -11.38 -4.19 4.76
N SER A 176 -10.71 -3.28 5.44
CA SER A 176 -10.79 -3.12 6.89
C SER A 176 -10.91 -1.63 7.23
N ALA A 177 -12.10 -1.20 7.60
CA ALA A 177 -12.42 0.23 7.82
C ALA A 177 -11.51 0.86 8.88
N SER A 178 -11.08 0.10 9.88
CA SER A 178 -10.19 0.55 10.94
C SER A 178 -8.73 0.73 10.51
N LEU A 179 -8.28 0.08 9.43
CA LEU A 179 -6.86 -0.03 9.10
C LEU A 179 -6.53 0.47 7.68
N ASP A 180 -7.50 0.48 6.76
CA ASP A 180 -7.25 0.84 5.36
C ASP A 180 -6.69 2.25 5.20
N VAL A 181 -5.61 2.34 4.46
CA VAL A 181 -4.97 3.58 4.04
C VAL A 181 -4.73 3.51 2.54
N VAL A 182 -4.95 4.61 1.85
CA VAL A 182 -4.60 4.77 0.43
C VAL A 182 -3.29 5.54 0.30
N GLY A 183 -2.53 5.28 -0.75
CA GLY A 183 -1.27 5.93 -1.02
C GLY A 183 -0.78 5.61 -2.43
N SER A 184 0.50 5.83 -2.69
CA SER A 184 1.09 5.70 -4.02
C SER A 184 2.44 5.02 -4.01
N PHE A 185 2.84 4.60 -5.21
CA PHE A 185 4.18 4.16 -5.57
C PHE A 185 4.75 5.11 -6.59
N ALA A 186 6.07 5.32 -6.57
CA ALA A 186 6.77 6.05 -7.61
C ALA A 186 8.19 5.49 -7.85
N GLY A 187 8.74 5.76 -9.02
CA GLY A 187 10.11 5.37 -9.38
C GLY A 187 11.16 6.22 -8.68
N THR A 188 10.84 7.48 -8.39
CA THR A 188 11.70 8.42 -7.68
C THR A 188 11.03 8.97 -6.42
N LEU A 189 11.83 9.47 -5.48
CA LEU A 189 11.30 10.11 -4.27
C LEU A 189 10.58 11.42 -4.62
N ASP A 190 11.10 12.19 -5.56
CA ASP A 190 10.51 13.47 -5.99
C ASP A 190 9.12 13.26 -6.59
N ASP A 191 8.96 12.29 -7.51
CA ASP A 191 7.65 11.92 -8.06
C ASP A 191 6.67 11.47 -6.97
N LEU A 192 7.17 10.76 -5.94
CA LEU A 192 6.33 10.33 -4.83
C LEU A 192 5.86 11.52 -3.99
N ILE A 193 6.74 12.48 -3.70
CA ILE A 193 6.45 13.70 -2.94
C ILE A 193 5.41 14.54 -3.70
N ASP A 194 5.63 14.80 -4.97
CA ASP A 194 4.73 15.60 -5.82
C ASP A 194 3.33 14.96 -5.90
N THR A 195 3.30 13.64 -6.15
CA THR A 195 2.06 12.86 -6.17
C THR A 195 1.34 12.92 -4.82
N PHE A 196 2.08 12.80 -3.73
CA PHE A 196 1.51 12.83 -2.38
C PHE A 196 0.90 14.20 -2.05
N HIS A 197 1.57 15.31 -2.36
CA HIS A 197 1.05 16.66 -2.12
C HIS A 197 -0.28 16.88 -2.87
N ILE A 198 -0.36 16.45 -4.11
CA ILE A 198 -1.61 16.52 -4.89
C ILE A 198 -2.71 15.66 -4.28
N MET A 199 -2.39 14.43 -3.88
CA MET A 199 -3.36 13.54 -3.23
C MET A 199 -3.85 14.10 -1.89
N ASP A 200 -2.98 14.76 -1.12
CA ASP A 200 -3.31 15.37 0.17
C ASP A 200 -4.11 16.68 0.00
N GLY A 201 -4.02 17.32 -1.16
CA GLY A 201 -4.70 18.59 -1.46
C GLY A 201 -4.05 19.79 -0.77
N VAL A 202 -2.75 19.68 -0.46
CA VAL A 202 -1.94 20.77 0.05
C VAL A 202 -1.23 21.42 -1.14
N ALA A 203 -1.36 22.74 -1.27
CA ALA A 203 -0.59 23.47 -2.28
C ALA A 203 0.91 23.38 -1.93
N SER A 204 1.76 23.31 -2.94
CA SER A 204 3.22 23.24 -2.75
C SER A 204 3.76 24.35 -1.86
N ASP A 205 3.18 25.54 -1.95
CA ASP A 205 3.59 26.74 -1.20
C ASP A 205 3.17 26.68 0.29
N ASP A 206 2.20 25.83 0.63
CA ASP A 206 1.74 25.59 2.01
C ASP A 206 2.42 24.37 2.65
N ALA A 207 3.36 23.74 1.96
CA ALA A 207 4.14 22.64 2.51
C ALA A 207 4.98 23.16 3.69
N PRO A 208 4.99 22.46 4.85
CA PRO A 208 5.83 22.86 5.97
C PRO A 208 7.30 22.82 5.56
N ALA A 209 8.08 23.80 6.03
CA ALA A 209 9.52 23.82 5.81
C ALA A 209 10.15 22.46 6.16
N GLU A 210 11.03 21.99 5.31
CA GLU A 210 11.76 20.75 5.56
C GLU A 210 12.65 20.92 6.79
N PRO A 211 12.61 19.98 7.75
CA PRO A 211 13.55 20.00 8.87
C PRO A 211 14.97 19.75 8.36
N ASP A 212 15.95 20.37 8.99
CA ASP A 212 17.35 20.02 8.74
C ASP A 212 17.56 18.53 9.04
N ALA A 213 17.95 17.77 8.02
CA ALA A 213 18.17 16.32 8.13
C ALA A 213 19.23 15.97 9.21
N ALA A 214 20.21 16.83 9.42
CA ALA A 214 21.24 16.66 10.44
C ALA A 214 20.70 16.82 11.89
N SER A 215 19.55 17.47 12.06
CA SER A 215 18.91 17.66 13.36
C SER A 215 17.97 16.55 13.76
N LEU A 216 17.65 15.61 12.85
CA LEU A 216 16.70 14.54 13.11
C LEU A 216 17.29 13.47 14.04
N ARG A 217 16.56 13.14 15.08
CA ARG A 217 16.86 12.00 15.96
C ARG A 217 16.35 10.72 15.33
N VAL A 218 17.26 9.94 14.77
CA VAL A 218 16.92 8.69 14.05
C VAL A 218 17.33 7.49 14.90
N ALA A 219 16.45 6.50 15.03
CA ALA A 219 16.74 5.23 15.68
C ALA A 219 16.30 4.04 14.82
N ARG A 220 16.93 2.89 15.02
CA ARG A 220 16.46 1.63 14.41
C ARG A 220 15.51 0.90 15.36
N LEU A 221 14.51 0.23 14.82
CA LEU A 221 13.72 -0.73 15.57
C LEU A 221 14.49 -2.05 15.73
N GLY A 222 14.62 -2.50 16.97
CA GLY A 222 15.26 -3.75 17.36
C GLY A 222 14.26 -4.86 17.65
N GLY A 223 14.69 -5.86 18.43
CA GLY A 223 13.86 -6.96 18.89
C GLY A 223 13.13 -7.70 17.76
N TRP A 224 11.81 -7.59 17.72
CA TRP A 224 10.97 -8.18 16.67
C TRP A 224 11.43 -7.82 15.25
N PHE A 225 11.80 -6.57 15.01
CA PHE A 225 12.20 -6.09 13.70
C PHE A 225 13.63 -6.50 13.28
N ALA A 226 14.39 -7.07 14.19
CA ALA A 226 15.72 -7.64 13.91
C ALA A 226 15.68 -9.18 13.82
N SER A 227 14.53 -9.82 14.06
CA SER A 227 14.38 -11.28 13.97
C SER A 227 14.08 -11.73 12.54
N SER A 228 14.47 -12.95 12.19
CA SER A 228 14.10 -13.63 10.91
C SER A 228 14.52 -12.88 9.63
N LEU A 229 15.52 -12.01 9.70
CA LEU A 229 16.05 -11.29 8.54
C LEU A 229 17.00 -12.19 7.73
N SER A 230 16.96 -12.07 6.40
CA SER A 230 18.01 -12.66 5.55
C SER A 230 19.38 -12.02 5.87
N PRO A 231 20.49 -12.76 5.71
CA PRO A 231 21.83 -12.22 5.95
C PRO A 231 22.13 -10.97 5.11
N VAL A 232 21.64 -10.94 3.87
CA VAL A 232 21.79 -9.80 2.96
C VAL A 232 21.12 -8.57 3.54
N LEU A 233 19.85 -8.70 3.98
CA LEU A 233 19.12 -7.57 4.54
C LEU A 233 19.72 -7.08 5.85
N THR A 234 20.20 -7.99 6.71
CA THR A 234 20.92 -7.63 7.95
C THR A 234 22.12 -6.74 7.63
N THR A 235 22.97 -7.18 6.69
CA THR A 235 24.16 -6.44 6.26
C THR A 235 23.78 -5.05 5.70
N LEU A 236 22.71 -4.96 4.88
CA LEU A 236 22.26 -3.70 4.31
C LEU A 236 21.76 -2.72 5.38
N ILE A 237 21.02 -3.19 6.36
CA ILE A 237 20.54 -2.35 7.47
C ILE A 237 21.74 -1.81 8.28
N GLU A 238 22.74 -2.65 8.55
CA GLU A 238 23.97 -2.23 9.25
C GLU A 238 24.74 -1.18 8.45
N GLN A 239 24.87 -1.36 7.13
CA GLN A 239 25.50 -0.36 6.25
C GLN A 239 24.75 0.98 6.29
N VAL A 240 23.41 0.96 6.22
CA VAL A 240 22.58 2.18 6.34
C VAL A 240 22.79 2.84 7.70
N CYS A 241 22.74 2.07 8.80
CA CYS A 241 22.97 2.59 10.14
C CYS A 241 24.35 3.25 10.27
N THR A 242 25.38 2.59 9.74
CA THR A 242 26.76 3.14 9.77
C THR A 242 26.87 4.42 8.95
N ARG A 243 26.34 4.42 7.73
CA ARG A 243 26.39 5.57 6.80
C ARG A 243 25.65 6.80 7.36
N LEU A 244 24.53 6.58 8.04
CA LEU A 244 23.71 7.64 8.64
C LEU A 244 24.04 7.90 10.11
N ASN A 245 25.09 7.25 10.66
CA ASN A 245 25.49 7.36 12.08
C ASN A 245 24.35 7.05 13.06
N ILE A 246 23.50 6.05 12.72
CA ILE A 246 22.39 5.62 13.58
C ILE A 246 22.91 4.63 14.61
N THR A 247 23.07 5.07 15.84
CA THR A 247 23.57 4.26 16.97
C THR A 247 22.48 3.81 17.94
N GLN A 248 21.35 4.54 17.96
CA GLN A 248 20.25 4.24 18.85
C GLN A 248 19.40 3.07 18.32
N THR A 249 19.08 2.13 19.21
CA THR A 249 18.12 1.05 18.95
C THR A 249 16.96 1.17 19.93
N VAL A 250 15.74 1.02 19.42
CA VAL A 250 14.50 1.07 20.21
C VAL A 250 13.74 -0.22 20.03
N ASP A 251 13.38 -0.88 21.10
CA ASP A 251 12.49 -2.03 21.08
C ASP A 251 11.05 -1.58 21.27
N LEU A 252 10.18 -2.04 20.36
CA LEU A 252 8.74 -1.80 20.45
C LEU A 252 8.10 -3.00 21.19
N PRO A 253 7.67 -2.81 22.45
CA PRO A 253 7.16 -3.93 23.23
C PRO A 253 5.82 -4.44 22.68
N HIS A 254 5.54 -5.72 22.87
CA HIS A 254 4.29 -6.38 22.46
C HIS A 254 4.02 -6.37 20.95
N THR A 255 5.05 -6.31 20.12
CA THR A 255 4.93 -6.29 18.66
C THR A 255 4.24 -7.55 18.11
N ALA A 256 4.51 -8.72 18.69
CA ALA A 256 3.79 -9.96 18.34
C ALA A 256 2.28 -9.85 18.58
N SER A 257 1.88 -9.27 19.73
CA SER A 257 0.47 -9.01 20.04
C SER A 257 -0.14 -7.97 19.09
N ALA A 258 0.65 -6.96 18.69
CA ALA A 258 0.21 -5.96 17.71
C ALA A 258 -0.07 -6.60 16.34
N ARG A 259 0.80 -7.50 15.89
CA ARG A 259 0.55 -8.29 14.68
C ARG A 259 -0.72 -9.13 14.80
N ALA A 260 -0.89 -9.84 15.89
CA ALA A 260 -2.07 -10.66 16.14
C ALA A 260 -3.37 -9.83 16.17
N ALA A 261 -3.36 -8.67 16.84
CA ALA A 261 -4.50 -7.75 16.87
C ALA A 261 -4.84 -7.21 15.48
N SER A 262 -3.83 -6.88 14.67
CA SER A 262 -4.02 -6.46 13.27
C SER A 262 -4.70 -7.54 12.44
N PHE A 263 -4.30 -8.80 12.58
CA PHE A 263 -4.95 -9.94 11.93
C PHE A 263 -6.41 -10.11 12.37
N LEU A 264 -6.68 -10.05 13.67
CA LEU A 264 -8.03 -10.22 14.22
C LEU A 264 -8.98 -9.12 13.75
N ILE A 265 -8.52 -7.85 13.74
CA ILE A 265 -9.31 -6.72 13.26
C ILE A 265 -9.61 -6.90 11.77
N THR A 266 -8.60 -7.17 10.96
CA THR A 266 -8.75 -7.35 9.51
C THR A 266 -9.69 -8.51 9.18
N ALA A 267 -9.52 -9.66 9.85
CA ALA A 267 -10.37 -10.83 9.64
C ALA A 267 -11.83 -10.55 10.01
N ALA A 268 -12.06 -9.94 11.18
CA ALA A 268 -13.41 -9.63 11.66
C ALA A 268 -14.14 -8.61 10.77
N GLU A 269 -13.46 -7.52 10.40
CA GLU A 269 -14.05 -6.47 9.57
C GLU A 269 -14.29 -6.96 8.15
N GLY A 270 -13.30 -7.63 7.53
CA GLY A 270 -13.45 -8.23 6.20
C GLY A 270 -14.51 -9.33 6.18
N GLY A 271 -14.52 -10.23 7.18
CA GLY A 271 -15.54 -11.28 7.31
C GLY A 271 -16.96 -10.68 7.43
N ASN A 272 -17.14 -9.66 8.25
CA ASN A 272 -18.42 -8.96 8.37
C ASN A 272 -18.87 -8.30 7.06
N LEU A 273 -17.95 -7.62 6.36
CA LEU A 273 -18.23 -6.95 5.09
C LEU A 273 -18.69 -7.95 4.01
N HIS A 274 -18.02 -9.10 3.93
CA HIS A 274 -18.23 -10.06 2.86
C HIS A 274 -19.30 -11.14 3.18
N LEU A 275 -19.72 -11.31 4.44
CA LEU A 275 -20.64 -12.36 4.83
C LEU A 275 -21.96 -12.42 4.03
N PRO A 276 -22.62 -11.29 3.70
CA PRO A 276 -23.85 -11.35 2.90
C PRO A 276 -23.63 -11.97 1.50
N ARG A 277 -22.49 -11.65 0.86
CA ARG A 277 -22.14 -12.21 -0.46
C ARG A 277 -21.64 -13.64 -0.37
N LEU A 278 -20.86 -13.98 0.65
CA LEU A 278 -20.39 -15.35 0.87
C LEU A 278 -21.54 -16.35 1.02
N ARG A 279 -22.66 -15.93 1.61
CA ARG A 279 -23.87 -16.77 1.72
C ARG A 279 -24.53 -17.08 0.38
N GLN A 280 -24.28 -16.27 -0.64
CA GLN A 280 -24.95 -16.37 -1.94
C GLN A 280 -24.03 -16.93 -3.04
N GLN A 281 -22.72 -16.62 -3.00
CA GLN A 281 -21.79 -16.87 -4.10
C GLN A 281 -20.37 -17.18 -3.59
N ALA A 282 -20.22 -18.01 -2.55
CA ALA A 282 -18.92 -18.35 -1.97
C ALA A 282 -17.94 -18.96 -2.97
N ASP A 283 -18.45 -19.73 -3.94
CA ASP A 283 -17.62 -20.41 -4.95
C ASP A 283 -17.04 -19.46 -6.00
N ASP A 284 -17.50 -18.21 -6.06
CA ASP A 284 -16.95 -17.18 -6.94
C ASP A 284 -15.78 -16.41 -6.33
N TYR A 285 -15.47 -16.66 -5.05
CA TYR A 285 -14.30 -16.08 -4.39
C TYR A 285 -13.03 -16.91 -4.67
N ASP A 286 -11.87 -16.26 -4.64
CA ASP A 286 -10.59 -16.95 -4.50
C ASP A 286 -10.61 -17.80 -3.21
N PRO A 287 -10.36 -19.11 -3.27
CA PRO A 287 -10.38 -19.98 -2.10
C PRO A 287 -9.50 -19.49 -0.95
N ALA A 288 -8.33 -18.92 -1.25
CA ALA A 288 -7.42 -18.38 -0.26
C ALA A 288 -7.96 -17.13 0.45
N THR A 289 -8.90 -16.42 -0.15
CA THR A 289 -9.59 -15.25 0.42
C THR A 289 -10.89 -15.64 1.10
N ARG A 290 -11.69 -16.49 0.45
CA ARG A 290 -12.96 -16.99 0.95
C ARG A 290 -12.85 -17.57 2.36
N ASP A 291 -11.94 -18.53 2.53
CA ASP A 291 -11.82 -19.26 3.80
C ASP A 291 -11.40 -18.34 4.95
N ARG A 292 -10.59 -17.34 4.66
CA ARG A 292 -10.18 -16.33 5.64
C ARG A 292 -11.32 -15.37 6.03
N PHE A 293 -12.17 -14.98 5.08
CA PHE A 293 -13.36 -14.19 5.38
C PHE A 293 -14.40 -14.99 6.19
N LEU A 294 -14.61 -16.27 5.85
CA LEU A 294 -15.49 -17.15 6.61
C LEU A 294 -14.99 -17.31 8.04
N ALA A 295 -13.70 -17.58 8.24
CA ALA A 295 -13.10 -17.65 9.57
C ALA A 295 -13.24 -16.32 10.33
N GLY A 296 -13.04 -15.18 9.67
CA GLY A 296 -13.21 -13.85 10.24
C GLY A 296 -14.65 -13.56 10.69
N ALA A 297 -15.64 -13.98 9.91
CA ALA A 297 -17.06 -13.83 10.23
C ALA A 297 -17.50 -14.67 11.46
N MET A 298 -16.72 -15.68 11.84
CA MET A 298 -16.98 -16.53 13.01
C MET A 298 -16.29 -16.04 14.28
N LEU A 299 -15.48 -14.97 14.20
CA LEU A 299 -14.81 -14.42 15.38
C LEU A 299 -15.83 -13.83 16.37
N ALA A 300 -15.66 -14.15 17.65
CA ALA A 300 -16.46 -13.56 18.70
C ALA A 300 -16.24 -12.03 18.79
N SER A 301 -17.29 -11.26 18.96
CA SER A 301 -17.22 -9.80 19.11
C SER A 301 -16.29 -9.36 20.26
N SER A 302 -16.21 -10.15 21.33
CA SER A 302 -15.29 -9.92 22.43
C SER A 302 -13.82 -9.93 21.99
N THR A 303 -13.45 -10.84 21.08
CA THR A 303 -12.09 -10.93 20.52
C THR A 303 -11.76 -9.65 19.72
N TYR A 304 -12.67 -9.20 18.88
CA TYR A 304 -12.54 -7.96 18.14
C TYR A 304 -12.41 -6.73 19.05
N LEU A 305 -13.27 -6.63 20.07
CA LEU A 305 -13.20 -5.53 21.04
C LEU A 305 -11.88 -5.50 21.82
N GLN A 306 -11.35 -6.67 22.21
CA GLN A 306 -10.03 -6.73 22.85
C GLN A 306 -8.91 -6.31 21.89
N ALA A 307 -8.96 -6.71 20.63
CA ALA A 307 -7.99 -6.28 19.63
C ALA A 307 -8.02 -4.74 19.42
N GLN A 308 -9.20 -4.12 19.40
CA GLN A 308 -9.35 -2.66 19.28
C GLN A 308 -8.87 -1.92 20.55
N ARG A 309 -9.11 -2.46 21.75
CA ARG A 309 -8.56 -1.92 23.00
C ARG A 309 -7.03 -1.99 23.01
N PHE A 310 -6.48 -3.12 22.58
CA PHE A 310 -5.04 -3.28 22.45
C PHE A 310 -4.47 -2.31 21.41
N ARG A 311 -5.14 -2.09 20.28
CA ARG A 311 -4.75 -1.10 19.28
C ARG A 311 -4.62 0.30 19.89
N SER A 312 -5.60 0.75 20.65
CA SER A 312 -5.57 2.07 21.30
C SER A 312 -4.39 2.20 22.27
N TRP A 313 -4.14 1.15 23.06
CA TRP A 313 -3.00 1.09 23.96
C TRP A 313 -1.66 1.12 23.20
N PHE A 314 -1.53 0.32 22.14
CA PHE A 314 -0.32 0.21 21.32
C PHE A 314 -0.01 1.52 20.59
N HIS A 315 -1.05 2.20 20.08
CA HIS A 315 -0.94 3.53 19.49
C HIS A 315 -0.33 4.54 20.49
N ALA A 316 -0.82 4.58 21.72
CA ALA A 316 -0.25 5.47 22.74
C ALA A 316 1.23 5.15 23.03
N ARG A 317 1.64 3.88 23.00
CA ARG A 317 3.03 3.47 23.25
C ARG A 317 3.97 3.90 22.13
N ILE A 318 3.59 3.77 20.88
CA ILE A 318 4.46 4.23 19.80
C ILE A 318 4.59 5.76 19.77
N HIS A 319 3.54 6.48 20.18
CA HIS A 319 3.61 7.94 20.31
C HIS A 319 4.61 8.38 21.37
N GLN A 320 4.71 7.66 22.49
CA GLN A 320 5.71 7.94 23.53
C GLN A 320 7.15 7.79 23.02
N ILE A 321 7.39 6.85 22.08
CA ILE A 321 8.71 6.70 21.45
C ILE A 321 9.05 7.95 20.64
N PHE A 322 8.09 8.51 19.92
CA PHE A 322 8.28 9.73 19.14
C PHE A 322 8.50 11.03 19.94
N GLU A 323 8.37 11.00 21.25
CA GLU A 323 8.84 12.10 22.11
C GLU A 323 10.38 12.17 22.17
N GLN A 324 11.06 11.05 21.91
CA GLN A 324 12.52 10.92 22.00
C GLN A 324 13.21 10.77 20.64
N VAL A 325 12.50 10.33 19.59
CA VAL A 325 13.00 10.13 18.23
C VAL A 325 12.05 10.76 17.21
N ASP A 326 12.58 11.19 16.09
CA ASP A 326 11.79 11.80 15.01
C ASP A 326 11.48 10.80 13.90
N VAL A 327 12.42 9.88 13.65
CA VAL A 327 12.29 8.83 12.62
C VAL A 327 12.77 7.49 13.18
N LEU A 328 11.98 6.45 12.96
CA LEU A 328 12.38 5.07 13.20
C LEU A 328 12.64 4.38 11.86
N ILE A 329 13.70 3.59 11.76
CA ILE A 329 13.93 2.71 10.61
C ILE A 329 13.64 1.25 10.98
N ALA A 330 13.02 0.53 10.04
CA ALA A 330 12.70 -0.89 10.19
C ALA A 330 12.78 -1.60 8.84
N PRO A 331 12.99 -2.92 8.78
CA PRO A 331 12.82 -3.67 7.54
C PRO A 331 11.36 -3.62 7.06
N ALA A 332 11.14 -3.59 5.75
CA ALA A 332 9.78 -3.70 5.19
C ALA A 332 9.39 -5.17 4.95
N VAL A 333 10.36 -5.99 4.58
CA VAL A 333 10.26 -7.44 4.34
C VAL A 333 11.42 -8.15 5.02
N MET A 334 11.42 -9.48 5.08
CA MET A 334 12.48 -10.26 5.74
C MET A 334 13.54 -10.80 4.78
N CYS A 335 13.19 -10.90 3.49
CA CYS A 335 14.02 -11.48 2.44
C CYS A 335 13.66 -10.89 1.09
N GLU A 336 14.41 -11.25 0.06
CA GLU A 336 14.10 -10.98 -1.33
C GLU A 336 12.75 -11.62 -1.74
N ALA A 337 12.23 -11.19 -2.90
CA ALA A 337 10.98 -11.70 -3.44
C ALA A 337 10.98 -13.23 -3.53
N PRO A 338 10.02 -13.94 -2.89
CA PRO A 338 9.91 -15.39 -2.94
C PRO A 338 9.64 -15.90 -4.35
N LEU A 339 10.07 -17.14 -4.64
CA LEU A 339 9.78 -17.82 -5.90
C LEU A 339 8.27 -18.13 -6.03
N LEU A 340 7.80 -18.20 -7.25
CA LEU A 340 6.39 -18.55 -7.53
C LEU A 340 6.12 -20.05 -7.37
N ASP A 341 7.12 -20.89 -7.63
CA ASP A 341 7.06 -22.35 -7.46
C ASP A 341 7.37 -22.82 -6.03
N ASP A 342 8.01 -21.95 -5.23
CA ASP A 342 8.18 -22.14 -3.78
C ASP A 342 7.78 -20.85 -3.04
N PRO A 343 6.46 -20.60 -2.84
CA PRO A 343 5.95 -19.37 -2.24
C PRO A 343 6.07 -19.37 -0.70
N THR A 344 7.26 -19.74 -0.19
CA THR A 344 7.56 -19.80 1.24
C THR A 344 8.63 -18.80 1.64
N ILE A 345 8.63 -18.43 2.92
CA ILE A 345 9.66 -17.63 3.58
C ILE A 345 10.01 -18.25 4.93
N LEU A 346 11.18 -17.94 5.46
CA LEU A 346 11.58 -18.44 6.77
C LEU A 346 11.22 -17.44 7.88
N VAL A 347 10.45 -17.90 8.84
CA VAL A 347 10.18 -17.15 10.09
C VAL A 347 10.62 -18.01 11.26
N ASP A 348 11.56 -17.53 12.06
CA ASP A 348 12.20 -18.27 13.15
C ASP A 348 12.73 -19.64 12.70
N GLY A 349 13.35 -19.68 11.51
CA GLY A 349 13.91 -20.88 10.89
C GLY A 349 12.88 -21.88 10.34
N LYS A 350 11.59 -21.56 10.36
CA LYS A 350 10.53 -22.44 9.86
C LYS A 350 9.96 -21.89 8.54
N PRO A 351 9.74 -22.74 7.53
CA PRO A 351 9.07 -22.32 6.30
C PRO A 351 7.60 -22.04 6.58
N VAL A 352 7.13 -20.88 6.12
CA VAL A 352 5.72 -20.44 6.21
C VAL A 352 5.28 -19.82 4.89
N ALA A 353 3.98 -19.84 4.59
CA ALA A 353 3.45 -19.27 3.36
C ALA A 353 3.73 -17.75 3.27
N ALA A 354 4.38 -17.33 2.20
CA ALA A 354 4.73 -15.93 1.94
C ALA A 354 3.48 -15.03 1.89
N ARG A 355 2.41 -15.46 1.20
CA ARG A 355 1.13 -14.74 1.06
C ARG A 355 0.55 -14.25 2.40
N ALA A 356 0.76 -14.96 3.50
CA ALA A 356 0.23 -14.61 4.82
C ALA A 356 1.27 -13.92 5.73
N ASN A 357 2.56 -14.02 5.43
CA ASN A 357 3.60 -13.67 6.38
C ASN A 357 4.58 -12.58 5.93
N LEU A 358 4.60 -12.18 4.67
CA LEU A 358 5.44 -11.05 4.20
C LEU A 358 5.17 -9.75 4.95
N GLY A 359 3.99 -9.59 5.55
CA GLY A 359 3.61 -8.44 6.38
C GLY A 359 4.15 -8.46 7.83
N LEU A 360 5.10 -9.34 8.19
CA LEU A 360 5.59 -9.52 9.56
C LEU A 360 5.99 -8.20 10.23
N TYR A 361 6.67 -7.31 9.51
CA TYR A 361 7.17 -6.03 10.03
C TYR A 361 6.26 -4.84 9.70
N THR A 362 5.35 -4.99 8.76
CA THR A 362 4.45 -3.90 8.35
C THR A 362 3.17 -3.83 9.18
N GLN A 363 2.64 -4.98 9.61
CA GLN A 363 1.39 -5.07 10.35
C GLN A 363 1.39 -4.34 11.70
N PRO A 364 2.43 -4.43 12.55
CA PRO A 364 2.46 -3.69 13.82
C PRO A 364 2.44 -2.17 13.61
N LEU A 365 3.14 -1.68 12.59
CA LEU A 365 3.19 -0.25 12.27
C LEU A 365 1.86 0.25 11.67
N THR A 366 1.13 -0.61 10.95
CA THR A 366 -0.24 -0.29 10.53
C THR A 366 -1.16 -0.15 11.73
N LEU A 367 -1.12 -1.10 12.67
CA LEU A 367 -1.94 -1.05 13.88
C LEU A 367 -1.74 0.26 14.66
N ALA A 368 -0.49 0.76 14.68
CA ALA A 368 -0.14 2.03 15.29
C ALA A 368 -0.68 3.26 14.53
N GLY A 369 -1.13 3.13 13.29
CA GLY A 369 -1.69 4.23 12.49
C GLY A 369 -0.67 5.27 12.00
N VAL A 370 0.62 5.04 12.18
CA VAL A 370 1.72 5.96 11.85
C VAL A 370 1.98 6.08 10.35
N PRO A 371 2.49 7.22 9.85
CA PRO A 371 2.93 7.33 8.45
C PRO A 371 4.22 6.55 8.25
N VAL A 372 4.33 5.91 7.09
CA VAL A 372 5.50 5.10 6.73
C VAL A 372 5.85 5.31 5.26
N LEU A 373 7.11 5.64 5.00
CA LEU A 373 7.71 5.64 3.68
C LEU A 373 8.47 4.32 3.50
N ALA A 374 8.14 3.54 2.48
CA ALA A 374 8.96 2.42 2.03
C ALA A 374 10.03 2.95 1.07
N ALA A 375 11.29 2.82 1.49
CA ALA A 375 12.45 3.25 0.73
C ALA A 375 13.16 2.02 0.12
N PRO A 376 13.42 1.98 -1.18
CA PRO A 376 14.10 0.86 -1.80
C PRO A 376 15.57 0.80 -1.38
N LEU A 377 16.05 -0.41 -1.12
CA LEU A 377 17.47 -0.75 -0.97
C LEU A 377 17.90 -1.45 -2.26
N LEU A 378 18.47 -0.67 -3.16
CA LEU A 378 18.96 -1.18 -4.44
C LEU A 378 20.46 -1.43 -4.36
N GLN A 379 20.87 -2.63 -4.78
CA GLN A 379 22.27 -2.98 -4.99
C GLN A 379 22.46 -3.49 -6.42
N THR A 380 23.64 -3.29 -6.97
CA THR A 380 24.00 -3.83 -8.29
C THR A 380 23.98 -5.36 -8.24
N HIS A 381 23.26 -5.98 -9.18
CA HIS A 381 23.18 -7.44 -9.35
C HIS A 381 22.45 -8.24 -8.24
N THR A 382 21.66 -7.58 -7.38
CA THR A 382 20.82 -8.25 -6.39
C THR A 382 19.35 -7.90 -6.57
N LEU A 383 18.47 -8.74 -6.02
CA LEU A 383 17.05 -8.43 -5.96
C LEU A 383 16.80 -7.29 -4.97
N PRO A 384 15.81 -6.44 -5.25
CA PRO A 384 15.46 -5.34 -4.35
C PRO A 384 15.04 -5.83 -2.96
N LEU A 385 15.34 -4.99 -1.98
CA LEU A 385 14.86 -5.05 -0.61
C LEU A 385 14.39 -3.64 -0.20
N GLY A 386 13.78 -3.48 0.96
CA GLY A 386 13.29 -2.18 1.37
C GLY A 386 13.30 -1.94 2.87
N LEU A 387 13.45 -0.66 3.22
CA LEU A 387 13.30 -0.16 4.58
C LEU A 387 12.00 0.61 4.72
N GLN A 388 11.46 0.62 5.92
CA GLN A 388 10.41 1.50 6.38
C GLN A 388 11.03 2.68 7.14
N LEU A 389 10.76 3.89 6.70
CA LEU A 389 11.02 5.11 7.45
C LEU A 389 9.71 5.53 8.11
N VAL A 390 9.67 5.46 9.42
CA VAL A 390 8.46 5.66 10.22
C VAL A 390 8.58 6.97 10.98
N ALA A 391 7.62 7.87 10.84
CA ALA A 391 7.60 9.15 11.52
C ALA A 391 6.39 9.29 12.44
N ALA A 392 6.41 10.29 13.32
CA ALA A 392 5.26 10.65 14.13
C ALA A 392 4.08 11.10 13.26
N PRO A 393 2.84 10.71 13.58
CA PRO A 393 1.68 11.27 12.91
C PRO A 393 1.58 12.76 13.16
N ARG A 394 1.62 13.58 12.12
CA ARG A 394 1.33 15.01 12.23
C ARG A 394 -0.18 15.22 12.34
N ALA A 395 -0.62 16.04 13.28
CA ALA A 395 -2.01 16.44 13.38
C ALA A 395 -2.45 17.12 12.06
N ARG A 396 -3.63 16.76 11.55
CA ARG A 396 -4.21 17.42 10.39
C ARG A 396 -4.53 18.88 10.79
N ILE A 397 -3.94 19.83 10.12
CA ILE A 397 -4.46 21.19 10.07
C ILE A 397 -5.48 21.19 8.94
N SER A 398 -6.73 20.86 9.23
CA SER A 398 -7.82 21.04 8.26
C SER A 398 -9.16 21.10 9.00
N PRO A 399 -9.95 22.16 8.81
CA PRO A 399 -11.30 22.22 9.30
C PRO A 399 -12.23 21.54 8.30
N VAL A 400 -12.33 20.23 8.33
CA VAL A 400 -13.49 19.56 7.71
C VAL A 400 -14.48 19.29 8.83
N GLN A 401 -15.42 20.19 8.97
CA GLN A 401 -16.65 19.96 9.72
C GLN A 401 -17.34 18.74 9.12
N HIS A 402 -17.43 17.67 9.89
CA HIS A 402 -18.39 16.61 9.63
C HIS A 402 -19.79 17.23 9.73
N ARG A 403 -20.42 17.48 8.59
CA ARG A 403 -21.88 17.59 8.55
C ARG A 403 -22.44 16.19 8.72
N PRO A 404 -23.25 15.90 9.74
CA PRO A 404 -24.00 14.67 9.79
C PRO A 404 -24.93 14.63 8.58
N GLN A 405 -24.88 13.56 7.80
CA GLN A 405 -25.91 13.27 6.82
C GLN A 405 -27.19 12.97 7.60
N THR A 406 -28.08 13.94 7.69
CA THR A 406 -29.46 13.70 8.08
C THR A 406 -30.11 12.93 6.95
N GLY A 407 -30.49 11.68 7.25
CA GLY A 407 -31.28 10.86 6.33
C GLY A 407 -32.68 11.41 6.13
N THR A 408 -33.19 11.29 4.97
CA THR A 408 -34.56 10.93 4.60
C THR A 408 -34.50 10.07 3.36
#